data_9a961deb7df147aeb1a00ccf999a4fbc
#
_entry.id   9a961deb7df147aeb1a00ccf999a4fbc
#
_cell.length_a   1.000
_cell.length_b   1.000
_cell.length_c   1.000
_cell.angle_alpha   90.00
_cell.angle_beta   90.00
_cell.angle_gamma   90.00
#
_symmetry.space_group_name_H-M   'P 1'
#
loop_
_entity.id
_entity.type
_entity.pdbx_description
1 polymer ?
#
loop_
_entity_poly.entity_id
_entity_poly.type
_entity_poly.pdbx_seq_one_letter_code
_entity_poly.pdbx_strand_id
1 'polypeptide(L)'
;MTLEDEATIRTMGSTTPSLPAASDSAASASLSPSRRAWLRFKRNRQGYWSLWLFCALVLVSLCAELVSNDKPLIVRYEGQTYFPMLRDYSEKTFGGDFDTPTDYLDPFIQQRLSADGNWALYTLNRYGPNTLNYFAKSPNPSAPTADNWLGTDDRGRDLLAQLLYGFRVSVLFGLALTATGVVLGVVTGAIQGFFGGKTDLAFQRFIE
;
A
#
# COMPACT_ATOMS: atom_id res chain seq x y z
N MET A 1 18.05 -25.64 -85.00
CA MET A 1 18.73 -25.24 -83.70
C MET A 1 19.05 -23.80 -83.85
N THR A 2 18.07 -22.97 -83.54
CA THR A 2 17.94 -21.59 -83.99
C THR A 2 18.20 -20.69 -82.81
N LEU A 3 18.84 -19.56 -83.13
CA LEU A 3 19.34 -18.51 -82.24
C LEU A 3 18.26 -17.75 -81.42
N GLU A 4 17.10 -18.29 -81.25
CA GLU A 4 15.98 -17.69 -80.53
C GLU A 4 15.88 -18.12 -79.04
N ASP A 5 16.66 -19.11 -78.63
CA ASP A 5 16.58 -19.62 -77.24
C ASP A 5 17.50 -18.87 -76.25
N GLU A 6 18.43 -18.00 -76.70
CA GLU A 6 19.30 -17.23 -75.79
C GLU A 6 18.74 -15.85 -75.37
N ALA A 7 17.67 -15.37 -76.00
CA ALA A 7 17.08 -14.08 -75.67
C ALA A 7 16.09 -14.12 -74.50
N THR A 8 15.56 -15.31 -74.15
CA THR A 8 14.51 -15.44 -73.14
C THR A 8 15.07 -15.59 -71.72
N ILE A 9 16.37 -15.87 -71.54
CA ILE A 9 17.01 -16.04 -70.22
C ILE A 9 17.50 -14.75 -69.63
N ARG A 10 17.54 -13.62 -70.38
CA ARG A 10 18.07 -12.33 -69.92
C ARG A 10 17.07 -11.38 -69.29
N THR A 11 15.78 -11.72 -69.23
CA THR A 11 14.73 -10.83 -68.69
C THR A 11 14.10 -11.29 -67.38
N MET A 12 14.65 -12.31 -66.74
CA MET A 12 14.26 -12.57 -65.33
C MET A 12 15.08 -11.59 -64.45
N GLY A 13 14.57 -10.38 -64.37
CA GLY A 13 15.06 -9.33 -63.52
C GLY A 13 15.09 -9.77 -62.06
N SER A 14 16.24 -9.59 -61.46
CA SER A 14 16.50 -9.69 -60.04
C SER A 14 15.54 -8.78 -59.24
N THR A 15 14.36 -9.27 -58.94
CA THR A 15 13.59 -8.73 -57.83
C THR A 15 14.21 -9.26 -56.52
N THR A 16 15.22 -8.59 -56.04
CA THR A 16 15.66 -8.72 -54.64
C THR A 16 14.47 -8.32 -53.77
N PRO A 17 13.97 -9.22 -52.89
CA PRO A 17 12.97 -8.81 -51.92
C PRO A 17 13.63 -7.75 -51.01
N SER A 18 13.11 -6.55 -51.05
CA SER A 18 13.48 -5.51 -50.11
C SER A 18 13.18 -6.02 -48.68
N LEU A 19 14.23 -6.35 -47.92
CA LEU A 19 14.13 -6.64 -46.49
C LEU A 19 13.44 -5.45 -45.83
N PRO A 20 12.35 -5.65 -45.09
CA PRO A 20 11.72 -4.56 -44.35
C PRO A 20 12.73 -3.99 -43.36
N ALA A 21 12.80 -2.68 -43.36
CA ALA A 21 13.75 -1.86 -42.67
C ALA A 21 14.07 -2.33 -41.24
N ALA A 22 15.35 -2.65 -41.03
CA ALA A 22 15.93 -2.96 -39.72
C ALA A 22 15.97 -1.77 -38.74
N SER A 23 15.27 -0.67 -39.06
CA SER A 23 15.28 0.58 -38.28
C SER A 23 14.52 0.48 -36.96
N ASP A 24 13.43 -0.30 -36.91
CA ASP A 24 12.64 -0.41 -35.68
C ASP A 24 13.24 -1.39 -34.65
N SER A 25 14.02 -2.38 -35.09
CA SER A 25 14.72 -3.29 -34.18
C SER A 25 15.96 -2.67 -33.55
N ALA A 26 16.62 -1.73 -34.27
CA ALA A 26 17.80 -1.03 -33.76
C ALA A 26 17.45 0.04 -32.71
N ALA A 27 16.32 0.73 -32.86
CA ALA A 27 15.83 1.69 -31.89
C ALA A 27 15.42 1.05 -30.54
N SER A 28 14.88 -0.19 -30.58
CA SER A 28 14.55 -0.95 -29.38
C SER A 28 15.78 -1.54 -28.66
N ALA A 29 16.89 -1.72 -29.37
CA ALA A 29 18.14 -2.26 -28.80
C ALA A 29 18.91 -1.27 -27.89
N SER A 30 18.65 0.05 -28.02
CA SER A 30 19.33 1.11 -27.27
C SER A 30 18.73 1.39 -25.88
N LEU A 31 17.55 0.83 -25.56
CA LEU A 31 16.90 1.03 -24.26
C LEU A 31 17.48 0.08 -23.21
N SER A 32 17.77 0.61 -22.01
CA SER A 32 18.20 -0.22 -20.88
C SER A 32 17.18 -1.33 -20.57
N PRO A 33 17.64 -2.50 -20.06
CA PRO A 33 16.74 -3.62 -19.74
C PRO A 33 15.58 -3.24 -18.82
N SER A 34 15.83 -2.41 -17.83
CA SER A 34 14.82 -1.89 -16.89
C SER A 34 13.75 -1.05 -17.58
N ARG A 35 14.15 -0.19 -18.52
CA ARG A 35 13.21 0.63 -19.28
C ARG A 35 12.31 -0.19 -20.21
N ARG A 36 12.87 -1.24 -20.82
CA ARG A 36 12.08 -2.20 -21.63
C ARG A 36 11.08 -2.97 -20.77
N ALA A 37 11.50 -3.44 -19.61
CA ALA A 37 10.61 -4.12 -18.65
C ALA A 37 9.46 -3.20 -18.22
N TRP A 38 9.77 -1.93 -17.90
CA TRP A 38 8.76 -0.93 -17.52
C TRP A 38 7.76 -0.62 -18.64
N LEU A 39 8.22 -0.48 -19.87
CA LEU A 39 7.33 -0.25 -21.02
C LEU A 39 6.42 -1.45 -21.30
N ARG A 40 6.94 -2.70 -21.16
CA ARG A 40 6.12 -3.91 -21.26
C ARG A 40 5.07 -3.99 -20.17
N PHE A 41 5.46 -3.63 -18.94
CA PHE A 41 4.52 -3.58 -17.79
C PHE A 41 3.41 -2.56 -18.02
N LYS A 42 3.72 -1.34 -18.46
CA LYS A 42 2.71 -0.31 -18.78
C LYS A 42 1.73 -0.75 -19.86
N ARG A 43 2.15 -1.60 -20.78
CA ARG A 43 1.28 -2.15 -21.85
C ARG A 43 0.28 -3.16 -21.29
N ASN A 44 0.57 -3.80 -20.17
CA ASN A 44 -0.38 -4.64 -19.45
C ASN A 44 -1.28 -3.77 -18.57
N ARG A 45 -2.44 -3.38 -19.10
CA ARG A 45 -3.40 -2.49 -18.42
C ARG A 45 -3.84 -3.03 -17.07
N GLN A 46 -4.13 -4.33 -17.00
CA GLN A 46 -4.57 -4.97 -15.74
C GLN A 46 -3.48 -4.87 -14.66
N GLY A 47 -2.25 -5.28 -14.97
CA GLY A 47 -1.13 -5.21 -14.04
C GLY A 47 -0.80 -3.77 -13.63
N TYR A 48 -0.90 -2.81 -14.55
CA TYR A 48 -0.66 -1.40 -14.26
C TYR A 48 -1.70 -0.83 -13.29
N TRP A 49 -2.98 -1.05 -13.55
CA TRP A 49 -4.04 -0.54 -12.67
C TRP A 49 -4.09 -1.25 -11.31
N SER A 50 -3.83 -2.57 -11.27
CA SER A 50 -3.77 -3.30 -9.99
C SER A 50 -2.60 -2.84 -9.12
N LEU A 51 -1.44 -2.50 -9.72
CA LEU A 51 -0.33 -1.92 -8.98
C LEU A 51 -0.71 -0.57 -8.36
N TRP A 52 -1.34 0.31 -9.15
CA TRP A 52 -1.76 1.62 -8.64
C TRP A 52 -2.83 1.53 -7.55
N LEU A 53 -3.80 0.62 -7.73
CA LEU A 53 -4.81 0.34 -6.71
C LEU A 53 -4.15 -0.17 -5.43
N PHE A 54 -3.22 -1.12 -5.55
CA PHE A 54 -2.49 -1.64 -4.40
C PHE A 54 -1.66 -0.55 -3.71
N CYS A 55 -0.90 0.25 -4.46
CA CYS A 55 -0.14 1.37 -3.93
C CYS A 55 -1.05 2.41 -3.22
N ALA A 56 -2.22 2.70 -3.78
CA ALA A 56 -3.18 3.60 -3.15
C ALA A 56 -3.70 3.03 -1.82
N LEU A 57 -4.07 1.75 -1.79
CA LEU A 57 -4.50 1.08 -0.56
C LEU A 57 -3.40 1.07 0.51
N VAL A 58 -2.16 0.78 0.12
CA VAL A 58 -1.00 0.84 1.02
C VAL A 58 -0.80 2.25 1.55
N LEU A 59 -0.88 3.27 0.69
CA LEU A 59 -0.73 4.67 1.09
C LEU A 59 -1.81 5.09 2.09
N VAL A 60 -3.08 4.77 1.80
CA VAL A 60 -4.20 5.03 2.72
C VAL A 60 -3.98 4.33 4.05
N SER A 61 -3.50 3.09 4.03
CA SER A 61 -3.23 2.32 5.24
C SER A 61 -2.02 2.85 6.03
N LEU A 62 -0.98 3.36 5.38
CA LEU A 62 0.13 4.05 6.04
C LEU A 62 -0.32 5.35 6.70
N CYS A 63 -1.29 6.02 6.10
CA CYS A 63 -1.92 7.23 6.64
C CYS A 63 -3.18 6.91 7.48
N ALA A 64 -3.31 5.68 8.00
CA ALA A 64 -4.49 5.24 8.74
C ALA A 64 -4.84 6.17 9.92
N GLU A 65 -3.83 6.73 10.59
CA GLU A 65 -3.99 7.65 11.72
C GLU A 65 -4.66 8.98 11.32
N LEU A 66 -4.52 9.40 10.06
CA LEU A 66 -5.22 10.58 9.52
C LEU A 66 -6.65 10.25 9.09
N VAL A 67 -6.95 9.00 8.80
CA VAL A 67 -8.24 8.53 8.33
C VAL A 67 -9.11 8.05 9.49
N SER A 68 -8.51 7.32 10.44
CA SER A 68 -9.19 6.62 11.52
C SER A 68 -8.37 6.72 12.80
N ASN A 69 -8.81 7.57 13.72
CA ASN A 69 -8.13 7.81 15.01
C ASN A 69 -9.17 8.28 16.03
N ASP A 70 -9.01 7.87 17.29
CA ASP A 70 -9.82 8.33 18.42
C ASP A 70 -9.45 9.72 18.92
N LYS A 71 -8.24 10.21 18.55
CA LYS A 71 -7.79 11.54 18.90
C LYS A 71 -8.05 12.53 17.77
N PRO A 72 -8.57 13.73 18.05
CA PRO A 72 -8.70 14.78 17.06
C PRO A 72 -7.33 15.23 16.55
N LEU A 73 -7.27 15.64 15.28
CA LEU A 73 -6.06 16.16 14.66
C LEU A 73 -5.63 17.48 15.31
N ILE A 74 -6.59 18.38 15.50
CA ILE A 74 -6.37 19.72 16.07
C ILE A 74 -7.55 20.02 16.97
N VAL A 75 -7.24 20.58 18.13
CA VAL A 75 -8.23 21.09 19.09
C VAL A 75 -7.87 22.55 19.41
N ARG A 76 -8.86 23.44 19.34
CA ARG A 76 -8.75 24.78 19.87
C ARG A 76 -9.64 24.88 21.10
N TYR A 77 -9.04 25.09 22.26
CA TYR A 77 -9.72 25.19 23.53
C TYR A 77 -9.21 26.42 24.31
N GLU A 78 -10.12 27.27 24.75
CA GLU A 78 -9.81 28.53 25.48
C GLU A 78 -8.76 29.42 24.80
N GLY A 79 -8.82 29.49 23.44
CA GLY A 79 -7.90 30.28 22.63
C GLY A 79 -6.53 29.64 22.37
N GLN A 80 -6.21 28.52 22.99
CA GLN A 80 -4.99 27.74 22.73
C GLN A 80 -5.24 26.61 21.74
N THR A 81 -4.19 26.27 20.95
CA THR A 81 -4.26 25.19 19.97
C THR A 81 -3.48 23.99 20.48
N TYR A 82 -4.12 22.85 20.48
CA TYR A 82 -3.58 21.56 20.93
C TYR A 82 -3.53 20.57 19.75
N PHE A 83 -2.57 19.65 19.80
CA PHE A 83 -2.39 18.60 18.79
C PHE A 83 -2.44 17.22 19.47
N PRO A 84 -3.63 16.69 19.77
CA PRO A 84 -3.78 15.44 20.50
C PRO A 84 -3.21 14.21 19.77
N MET A 85 -3.14 14.27 18.46
CA MET A 85 -2.51 13.22 17.66
C MET A 85 -1.01 13.08 17.91
N LEU A 86 -0.32 14.19 18.24
CA LEU A 86 1.13 14.20 18.45
C LEU A 86 1.53 14.08 19.92
N ARG A 87 0.65 14.51 20.83
CA ARG A 87 0.93 14.53 22.27
C ARG A 87 -0.34 14.22 23.06
N ASP A 88 -0.19 13.38 24.06
CA ASP A 88 -1.28 13.11 25.01
C ASP A 88 -1.45 14.29 25.98
N TYR A 89 -2.69 14.70 26.17
CA TYR A 89 -3.11 15.71 27.12
C TYR A 89 -3.98 15.07 28.19
N SER A 90 -3.85 15.54 29.42
CA SER A 90 -4.72 15.08 30.49
C SER A 90 -6.11 15.72 30.35
N GLU A 91 -7.12 15.03 30.86
CA GLU A 91 -8.51 15.48 30.87
C GLU A 91 -8.67 16.84 31.54
N LYS A 92 -7.85 17.14 32.58
CA LYS A 92 -7.81 18.44 33.24
C LYS A 92 -7.54 19.60 32.29
N THR A 93 -6.79 19.38 31.21
CA THR A 93 -6.50 20.42 30.19
C THR A 93 -7.79 20.90 29.51
N PHE A 94 -8.79 20.03 29.42
CA PHE A 94 -10.10 20.33 28.78
C PHE A 94 -11.24 20.49 29.80
N GLY A 95 -10.88 20.74 31.07
CA GLY A 95 -11.86 21.02 32.14
C GLY A 95 -12.47 19.78 32.77
N GLY A 96 -11.83 18.62 32.65
CA GLY A 96 -12.16 17.43 33.42
C GLY A 96 -11.52 17.36 34.78
N ASP A 97 -11.88 16.38 35.57
CA ASP A 97 -11.42 16.23 36.97
C ASP A 97 -10.20 15.32 37.11
N PHE A 98 -9.92 14.49 36.11
CA PHE A 98 -8.91 13.43 36.20
C PHE A 98 -7.59 13.80 35.51
N ASP A 99 -6.48 13.28 36.05
CA ASP A 99 -5.16 13.42 35.44
C ASP A 99 -4.78 12.21 34.56
N THR A 100 -5.80 11.65 33.94
CA THR A 100 -5.70 10.56 32.97
C THR A 100 -5.68 11.11 31.54
N PRO A 101 -5.17 10.37 30.56
CA PRO A 101 -5.30 10.75 29.16
C PRO A 101 -6.75 11.02 28.78
N THR A 102 -6.99 12.09 28.03
CA THR A 102 -8.33 12.51 27.63
C THR A 102 -8.98 11.50 26.73
N ASP A 103 -10.21 11.07 27.07
CA ASP A 103 -11.08 10.34 26.15
C ASP A 103 -11.90 11.35 25.32
N TYR A 104 -11.55 11.49 24.04
CA TYR A 104 -12.23 12.43 23.14
C TYR A 104 -13.59 11.90 22.63
N LEU A 105 -13.95 10.67 22.96
CA LEU A 105 -15.28 10.11 22.68
C LEU A 105 -16.26 10.36 23.82
N ASP A 106 -15.78 10.75 25.01
CA ASP A 106 -16.63 11.10 26.15
C ASP A 106 -17.54 12.28 25.78
N PRO A 107 -18.87 12.15 25.94
CA PRO A 107 -19.84 13.22 25.67
C PRO A 107 -19.55 14.51 26.46
N PHE A 108 -19.03 14.43 27.68
CA PHE A 108 -18.65 15.59 28.48
C PHE A 108 -17.51 16.39 27.82
N ILE A 109 -16.45 15.69 27.38
CA ILE A 109 -15.34 16.32 26.67
C ILE A 109 -15.80 16.88 25.32
N GLN A 110 -16.62 16.14 24.57
CA GLN A 110 -17.17 16.63 23.30
C GLN A 110 -18.02 17.89 23.46
N GLN A 111 -18.81 17.97 24.50
CA GLN A 111 -19.59 19.17 24.82
C GLN A 111 -18.67 20.38 25.12
N ARG A 112 -17.59 20.18 25.89
CA ARG A 112 -16.62 21.23 26.19
C ARG A 112 -15.88 21.71 24.94
N LEU A 113 -15.48 20.79 24.08
CA LEU A 113 -14.77 21.10 22.84
C LEU A 113 -15.69 21.72 21.76
N SER A 114 -17.00 21.60 21.93
CA SER A 114 -18.00 22.21 21.03
C SER A 114 -18.61 23.50 21.60
N ALA A 115 -18.24 23.90 22.82
CA ALA A 115 -18.72 25.12 23.46
C ALA A 115 -18.17 26.38 22.76
N ASP A 116 -18.79 27.53 23.02
CA ASP A 116 -18.52 28.79 22.36
C ASP A 116 -17.02 29.15 22.32
N GLY A 117 -16.52 29.37 21.09
CA GLY A 117 -15.13 29.73 20.82
C GLY A 117 -14.16 28.54 20.74
N ASN A 118 -14.60 27.33 21.09
CA ASN A 118 -13.83 26.10 20.97
C ASN A 118 -14.22 25.34 19.71
N TRP A 119 -13.29 24.54 19.17
CA TRP A 119 -13.57 23.61 18.09
C TRP A 119 -12.52 22.49 18.04
N ALA A 120 -12.92 21.34 17.54
CA ALA A 120 -12.05 20.21 17.32
C ALA A 120 -12.22 19.65 15.91
N LEU A 121 -11.09 19.42 15.23
CA LEU A 121 -11.06 18.77 13.92
C LEU A 121 -10.75 17.29 14.13
N TYR A 122 -11.76 16.46 13.91
CA TYR A 122 -11.64 15.02 13.99
C TYR A 122 -11.22 14.41 12.66
N THR A 123 -10.74 13.18 12.71
CA THR A 123 -10.51 12.31 11.55
C THR A 123 -11.84 11.90 10.92
N LEU A 124 -11.79 11.31 9.73
CA LEU A 124 -12.97 10.84 9.01
C LEU A 124 -13.73 9.75 9.79
N ASN A 125 -12.99 8.83 10.39
CA ASN A 125 -13.50 7.84 11.34
C ASN A 125 -12.92 8.16 12.73
N ARG A 126 -13.79 8.35 13.74
CA ARG A 126 -13.43 8.76 15.08
C ARG A 126 -13.01 7.61 16.00
N TYR A 127 -12.70 6.45 15.44
CA TYR A 127 -12.33 5.27 16.20
C TYR A 127 -10.93 4.80 15.82
N GLY A 128 -10.14 4.43 16.83
CA GLY A 128 -8.89 3.71 16.66
C GLY A 128 -9.12 2.19 16.58
N PRO A 129 -8.05 1.40 16.31
CA PRO A 129 -8.17 -0.05 16.16
C PRO A 129 -8.53 -0.77 17.46
N ASN A 130 -8.24 -0.15 18.61
CA ASN A 130 -8.49 -0.72 19.94
C ASN A 130 -9.54 0.07 20.74
N THR A 131 -10.05 1.16 20.17
CA THR A 131 -11.01 2.03 20.83
C THR A 131 -12.36 1.34 20.96
N LEU A 132 -12.87 1.27 22.20
CA LEU A 132 -14.17 0.70 22.50
C LEU A 132 -15.24 1.79 22.41
N ASN A 133 -16.31 1.53 21.69
CA ASN A 133 -17.46 2.42 21.65
C ASN A 133 -18.37 2.15 22.84
N TYR A 134 -18.12 2.80 23.97
CA TYR A 134 -18.94 2.66 25.19
C TYR A 134 -20.31 3.36 25.05
N PHE A 135 -20.45 4.27 24.11
CA PHE A 135 -21.66 5.06 23.91
C PHE A 135 -22.49 4.57 22.71
N ALA A 136 -22.25 3.31 22.29
CA ALA A 136 -23.02 2.69 21.22
C ALA A 136 -24.50 2.60 21.60
N LYS A 137 -25.38 2.99 20.68
CA LYS A 137 -26.85 2.96 20.85
C LYS A 137 -27.43 1.55 20.72
N SER A 138 -26.68 0.61 20.16
CA SER A 138 -27.07 -0.78 19.93
C SER A 138 -26.10 -1.74 20.60
N PRO A 139 -26.56 -2.94 21.00
CA PRO A 139 -25.65 -3.95 21.53
C PRO A 139 -24.63 -4.41 20.50
N ASN A 140 -23.44 -4.80 20.97
CA ASN A 140 -22.38 -5.33 20.10
C ASN A 140 -22.56 -6.86 19.89
N PRO A 141 -22.24 -7.39 18.69
CA PRO A 141 -21.79 -6.68 17.51
C PRO A 141 -22.91 -5.87 16.84
N SER A 142 -22.63 -4.67 16.37
CA SER A 142 -23.62 -3.82 15.72
C SER A 142 -23.46 -3.82 14.20
N ALA A 143 -24.60 -3.72 13.50
CA ALA A 143 -24.63 -3.52 12.05
C ALA A 143 -24.01 -2.15 11.66
N PRO A 144 -23.67 -1.94 10.38
CA PRO A 144 -23.19 -0.66 9.88
C PRO A 144 -24.11 0.51 10.25
N THR A 145 -23.51 1.58 10.76
CA THR A 145 -24.18 2.82 11.14
C THR A 145 -23.44 4.03 10.56
N ALA A 146 -24.00 5.23 10.73
CA ALA A 146 -23.32 6.46 10.31
C ALA A 146 -22.02 6.71 11.09
N ASP A 147 -21.95 6.26 12.34
CA ASP A 147 -20.79 6.40 13.20
C ASP A 147 -19.76 5.27 12.99
N ASN A 148 -20.22 4.05 12.74
CA ASN A 148 -19.41 2.86 12.48
C ASN A 148 -19.77 2.28 11.11
N TRP A 149 -19.08 2.68 10.07
CA TRP A 149 -19.44 2.39 8.66
C TRP A 149 -19.49 0.91 8.31
N LEU A 150 -18.64 0.09 8.92
CA LEU A 150 -18.65 -1.37 8.76
C LEU A 150 -19.26 -2.10 9.96
N GLY A 151 -19.79 -1.35 10.93
CA GLY A 151 -20.28 -1.90 12.20
C GLY A 151 -19.17 -2.12 13.20
N THR A 152 -19.51 -2.81 14.30
CA THR A 152 -18.58 -3.13 15.39
C THR A 152 -18.41 -4.63 15.56
N ASP A 153 -17.28 -5.03 16.16
CA ASP A 153 -17.05 -6.40 16.59
C ASP A 153 -17.82 -6.73 17.91
N ASP A 154 -17.61 -7.93 18.41
CA ASP A 154 -18.20 -8.42 19.65
C ASP A 154 -17.82 -7.60 20.90
N ARG A 155 -16.70 -6.86 20.83
CA ARG A 155 -16.20 -6.00 21.90
C ARG A 155 -16.56 -4.52 21.73
N GLY A 156 -17.23 -4.17 20.64
CA GLY A 156 -17.60 -2.77 20.33
C GLY A 156 -16.49 -1.96 19.66
N ARG A 157 -15.46 -2.61 19.07
CA ARG A 157 -14.42 -1.93 18.30
C ARG A 157 -14.88 -1.74 16.86
N ASP A 158 -14.49 -0.65 16.26
CA ASP A 158 -14.83 -0.32 14.88
C ASP A 158 -14.12 -1.23 13.88
N LEU A 159 -14.89 -1.90 13.00
CA LEU A 159 -14.34 -2.82 12.01
C LEU A 159 -13.53 -2.13 10.92
N LEU A 160 -13.89 -0.89 10.55
CA LEU A 160 -13.12 -0.14 9.55
C LEU A 160 -11.74 0.23 10.08
N ALA A 161 -11.66 0.69 11.33
CA ALA A 161 -10.39 0.97 11.98
C ALA A 161 -9.51 -0.28 12.04
N GLN A 162 -10.06 -1.40 12.49
CA GLN A 162 -9.30 -2.68 12.54
C GLN A 162 -8.81 -3.12 11.17
N LEU A 163 -9.64 -2.97 10.12
CA LEU A 163 -9.27 -3.33 8.76
C LEU A 163 -8.10 -2.47 8.23
N LEU A 164 -8.16 -1.15 8.43
CA LEU A 164 -7.11 -0.24 7.97
C LEU A 164 -5.76 -0.51 8.66
N TYR A 165 -5.78 -0.65 9.97
CA TYR A 165 -4.56 -0.92 10.74
C TYR A 165 -4.05 -2.34 10.53
N GLY A 166 -4.95 -3.33 10.45
CA GLY A 166 -4.59 -4.73 10.17
C GLY A 166 -3.98 -4.90 8.78
N PHE A 167 -4.51 -4.20 7.77
CA PHE A 167 -3.93 -4.19 6.42
C PHE A 167 -2.51 -3.62 6.42
N ARG A 168 -2.24 -2.50 7.14
CA ARG A 168 -0.91 -1.93 7.29
C ARG A 168 0.08 -2.94 7.87
N VAL A 169 -0.29 -3.58 8.97
CA VAL A 169 0.57 -4.60 9.62
C VAL A 169 0.84 -5.75 8.66
N SER A 170 -0.17 -6.26 7.97
CA SER A 170 -0.05 -7.37 7.03
C SER A 170 0.87 -7.05 5.86
N VAL A 171 0.72 -5.86 5.26
CA VAL A 171 1.58 -5.42 4.15
C VAL A 171 3.02 -5.22 4.60
N LEU A 172 3.25 -4.52 5.72
CA LEU A 172 4.59 -4.30 6.25
C LEU A 172 5.28 -5.61 6.61
N PHE A 173 4.54 -6.54 7.24
CA PHE A 173 5.05 -7.88 7.55
C PHE A 173 5.40 -8.66 6.28
N GLY A 174 4.52 -8.67 5.27
CA GLY A 174 4.76 -9.32 3.99
C GLY A 174 5.97 -8.75 3.26
N LEU A 175 6.14 -7.42 3.26
CA LEU A 175 7.32 -6.76 2.69
C LEU A 175 8.60 -7.11 3.45
N ALA A 176 8.56 -7.10 4.78
CA ALA A 176 9.70 -7.47 5.62
C ALA A 176 10.11 -8.94 5.38
N LEU A 177 9.12 -9.85 5.34
CA LEU A 177 9.36 -11.26 5.05
C LEU A 177 9.97 -11.46 3.66
N THR A 178 9.43 -10.78 2.65
CA THR A 178 9.95 -10.85 1.28
C THR A 178 11.37 -10.30 1.20
N ALA A 179 11.65 -9.14 1.81
CA ALA A 179 12.99 -8.56 1.83
C ALA A 179 14.00 -9.50 2.50
N THR A 180 13.65 -10.06 3.65
CA THR A 180 14.49 -11.03 4.38
C THR A 180 14.71 -12.28 3.53
N GLY A 181 13.67 -12.82 2.91
CA GLY A 181 13.75 -13.99 2.03
C GLY A 181 14.66 -13.77 0.83
N VAL A 182 14.54 -12.59 0.18
CA VAL A 182 15.42 -12.21 -0.95
C VAL A 182 16.89 -12.11 -0.50
N VAL A 183 17.17 -11.44 0.61
CA VAL A 183 18.53 -11.31 1.13
C VAL A 183 19.13 -12.69 1.45
N LEU A 184 18.41 -13.52 2.19
CA LEU A 184 18.85 -14.87 2.52
C LEU A 184 19.02 -15.73 1.25
N GLY A 185 18.08 -15.66 0.31
CA GLY A 185 18.16 -16.40 -0.97
C GLY A 185 19.36 -15.99 -1.81
N VAL A 186 19.64 -14.69 -1.93
CA VAL A 186 20.82 -14.19 -2.64
C VAL A 186 22.12 -14.63 -1.95
N VAL A 187 22.21 -14.50 -0.63
CA VAL A 187 23.40 -14.91 0.13
C VAL A 187 23.63 -16.41 0.01
N THR A 188 22.61 -17.24 0.23
CA THR A 188 22.74 -18.70 0.11
C THR A 188 23.06 -19.12 -1.32
N GLY A 189 22.39 -18.55 -2.32
CA GLY A 189 22.66 -18.80 -3.73
C GLY A 189 24.09 -18.38 -4.15
N ALA A 190 24.58 -17.25 -3.65
CA ALA A 190 25.95 -16.79 -3.90
C ALA A 190 26.99 -17.76 -3.28
N ILE A 191 26.76 -18.22 -2.06
CA ILE A 191 27.63 -19.20 -1.38
C ILE A 191 27.65 -20.53 -2.16
N GLN A 192 26.46 -21.03 -2.54
CA GLN A 192 26.36 -22.26 -3.33
C GLN A 192 27.07 -22.13 -4.69
N GLY A 193 26.85 -21.01 -5.40
CA GLY A 193 27.50 -20.76 -6.69
C GLY A 193 29.03 -20.59 -6.61
N PHE A 194 29.52 -19.98 -5.51
CA PHE A 194 30.97 -19.76 -5.34
C PHE A 194 31.70 -21.01 -4.91
N PHE A 195 31.19 -21.73 -3.92
CA PHE A 195 31.87 -22.90 -3.37
C PHE A 195 31.61 -24.21 -4.15
N GLY A 196 30.48 -24.32 -4.83
CA GLY A 196 30.10 -25.48 -5.67
C GLY A 196 30.20 -26.87 -5.01
N GLY A 197 29.97 -27.92 -5.78
CA GLY A 197 30.30 -29.30 -5.41
C GLY A 197 29.64 -29.82 -4.11
N LYS A 198 30.44 -30.13 -3.08
CA LYS A 198 29.93 -30.71 -1.82
C LYS A 198 29.02 -29.78 -1.02
N THR A 199 29.22 -28.46 -1.15
CA THR A 199 28.42 -27.44 -0.47
C THR A 199 27.01 -27.38 -1.05
N ASP A 200 26.90 -27.46 -2.37
CA ASP A 200 25.63 -27.50 -3.07
C ASP A 200 24.79 -28.72 -2.65
N LEU A 201 25.40 -29.92 -2.62
CA LEU A 201 24.75 -31.15 -2.15
C LEU A 201 24.32 -31.06 -0.68
N ALA A 202 25.08 -30.42 0.19
CA ALA A 202 24.76 -30.26 1.60
C ALA A 202 23.54 -29.31 1.76
N PHE A 203 23.51 -28.19 1.04
CA PHE A 203 22.38 -27.25 1.07
C PHE A 203 21.10 -27.85 0.47
N GLN A 204 21.20 -28.62 -0.64
CA GLN A 204 20.04 -29.33 -1.20
C GLN A 204 19.43 -30.30 -0.18
N ARG A 205 20.25 -31.06 0.52
CA ARG A 205 19.81 -32.00 1.58
C ARG A 205 19.18 -31.29 2.78
N PHE A 206 19.59 -30.06 3.08
CA PHE A 206 19.03 -29.28 4.18
C PHE A 206 17.68 -28.66 3.84
N ILE A 207 17.45 -28.35 2.55
CA ILE A 207 16.21 -27.72 2.07
C ILE A 207 15.12 -28.77 1.80
N GLU A 208 15.48 -30.00 1.44
CA GLU A 208 14.54 -31.14 1.29
C GLU A 208 14.13 -31.70 2.67
#